data_c19677b0d5defda8d4e1edfc03ff7b3a
#
_entry.id   c19677b0d5defda8d4e1edfc03ff7b3a
#
_cell.length_a   1.000
_cell.length_b   1.000
_cell.length_c   1.000
_cell.angle_alpha   90.00
_cell.angle_beta   90.00
_cell.angle_gamma   90.00
#
_symmetry.space_group_name_H-M   'P 1'
#
loop_
_entity.id
_entity.type
_entity.pdbx_description
1 polymer ?
#
loop_
_entity_poly.entity_id
_entity_poly.type
_entity_poly.pdbx_seq_one_letter_code
_entity_poly.pdbx_strand_id
1 'polypeptide(L)'
;MVMRQEETDNSSSTNFFVGRYSENFGQQNRIGGLMTIKNTPLGSNIGSTIDGFIRINEAQSINTILTHTVTTNTNKQGFAGFAQYYNSTNHYKIWLTQSVVTKNFDPQMGFISRTDVIGTTPGMNWYYRGNKLPFKKILRAFEPGILPEFYWQASTGKFIESSLYFFPVWLNFQSGAFFGYAITPVYQHLTEAFEPLGVTIAPGTYNYLQNWILAGTDPSKFISASVDYKWGTYFNGKLESADWRLQFAPIPHISLLAEFNRNHFMDVGEPKQSSTVDLFILQGRFALNPRIQLIGFYQKNSFDNSQSYNIRFAWEYQPLSYIYFIYNHGSFDKSPQPKQTEEHIIAKISYLKQF
;
A
#
# COMPACT_ATOMS: atom_id res chain seq x y z
N MET A 1 1.16 17.43 -17.77
CA MET A 1 1.76 16.30 -18.54
C MET A 1 0.76 15.88 -19.60
N VAL A 2 1.24 15.67 -20.83
CA VAL A 2 0.44 15.10 -21.92
C VAL A 2 1.20 13.88 -22.43
N MET A 3 0.51 12.78 -22.69
CA MET A 3 1.09 11.54 -23.20
C MET A 3 0.12 10.92 -24.22
N ARG A 4 0.65 10.33 -25.26
CA ARG A 4 -0.11 9.57 -26.25
C ARG A 4 0.43 8.14 -26.30
N GLN A 5 -0.45 7.17 -26.22
CA GLN A 5 -0.21 5.78 -26.54
C GLN A 5 -0.73 5.53 -27.96
N GLU A 6 0.10 5.00 -28.83
CA GLU A 6 -0.34 4.62 -30.16
C GLU A 6 -1.14 3.33 -30.15
N GLU A 7 -1.89 3.12 -31.21
CA GLU A 7 -2.68 1.90 -31.40
C GLU A 7 -1.76 0.68 -31.56
N THR A 8 -2.14 -0.40 -30.92
CA THR A 8 -1.51 -1.73 -31.06
C THR A 8 -2.62 -2.76 -31.33
N ASP A 9 -2.25 -3.99 -31.70
CA ASP A 9 -3.22 -5.08 -31.97
C ASP A 9 -4.20 -5.32 -30.80
N ASN A 10 -3.79 -4.96 -29.58
CA ASN A 10 -4.57 -5.20 -28.35
C ASN A 10 -5.06 -3.91 -27.66
N SER A 11 -4.77 -2.71 -28.15
CA SER A 11 -5.19 -1.47 -27.51
C SER A 11 -5.38 -0.34 -28.52
N SER A 12 -6.50 0.39 -28.41
CA SER A 12 -6.78 1.58 -29.20
C SER A 12 -5.86 2.75 -28.83
N SER A 13 -5.62 3.66 -29.78
CA SER A 13 -4.87 4.89 -29.50
C SER A 13 -5.49 5.65 -28.35
N THR A 14 -4.68 6.07 -27.38
CA THR A 14 -5.17 6.71 -26.15
C THR A 14 -4.35 7.96 -25.88
N ASN A 15 -5.03 9.06 -25.59
CA ASN A 15 -4.40 10.30 -25.14
C ASN A 15 -4.66 10.51 -23.65
N PHE A 16 -3.62 10.91 -22.93
CA PHE A 16 -3.66 11.18 -21.50
C PHE A 16 -3.27 12.64 -21.23
N PHE A 17 -4.02 13.28 -20.37
CA PHE A 17 -3.71 14.61 -19.84
C PHE A 17 -3.74 14.57 -18.32
N VAL A 18 -2.73 15.18 -17.67
CA VAL A 18 -2.70 15.44 -16.23
C VAL A 18 -2.28 16.86 -15.99
N GLY A 19 -3.14 17.63 -15.33
CA GLY A 19 -2.88 19.00 -14.86
C GLY A 19 -3.07 19.07 -13.34
N ARG A 20 -2.09 19.63 -12.63
CA ARG A 20 -2.17 19.87 -11.19
C ARG A 20 -1.75 21.29 -10.88
N TYR A 21 -2.52 21.95 -10.03
CA TYR A 21 -2.17 23.21 -9.41
C TYR A 21 -2.34 23.11 -7.90
N SER A 22 -1.47 23.71 -7.13
CA SER A 22 -1.64 23.83 -5.69
C SER A 22 -1.07 25.15 -5.20
N GLU A 23 -1.76 25.79 -4.26
CA GLU A 23 -1.42 27.04 -3.64
C GLU A 23 -1.25 26.87 -2.14
N ASN A 24 -0.20 27.46 -1.60
CA ASN A 24 0.01 27.53 -0.15
C ASN A 24 -0.60 28.84 0.35
N PHE A 25 -1.29 28.80 1.47
CA PHE A 25 -1.85 29.98 2.12
C PHE A 25 -1.62 29.95 3.62
N GLY A 26 -1.56 31.14 4.24
CA GLY A 26 -1.12 31.26 5.61
C GLY A 26 0.31 30.70 5.81
N GLN A 27 0.60 30.13 6.96
CA GLN A 27 1.93 29.63 7.27
C GLN A 27 2.18 28.20 6.77
N GLN A 28 1.18 27.31 6.82
CA GLN A 28 1.36 25.88 6.56
C GLN A 28 0.11 25.22 5.93
N ASN A 29 -0.80 26.01 5.37
CA ASN A 29 -2.01 25.50 4.73
C ASN A 29 -1.80 25.36 3.23
N ARG A 30 -2.51 24.44 2.61
CA ARG A 30 -2.46 24.19 1.17
C ARG A 30 -3.83 23.82 0.66
N ILE A 31 -4.18 24.33 -0.50
CA ILE A 31 -5.29 23.87 -1.32
C ILE A 31 -4.77 23.49 -2.71
N GLY A 32 -5.32 22.46 -3.32
CA GLY A 32 -4.89 22.00 -4.63
C GLY A 32 -6.05 21.49 -5.47
N GLY A 33 -5.79 21.39 -6.77
CA GLY A 33 -6.67 20.77 -7.73
C GLY A 33 -5.88 19.91 -8.72
N LEU A 34 -6.43 18.77 -9.10
CA LEU A 34 -5.89 17.85 -10.08
C LEU A 34 -6.97 17.53 -11.11
N MET A 35 -6.62 17.59 -12.38
CA MET A 35 -7.46 17.13 -13.48
C MET A 35 -6.74 16.02 -14.23
N THR A 36 -7.44 14.94 -14.51
CA THR A 36 -6.98 13.82 -15.32
C THR A 36 -7.97 13.57 -16.45
N ILE A 37 -7.47 13.34 -17.65
CA ILE A 37 -8.30 13.01 -18.81
C ILE A 37 -7.62 11.83 -19.53
N LYS A 38 -8.35 10.74 -19.68
CA LYS A 38 -8.02 9.64 -20.58
C LYS A 38 -9.02 9.66 -21.70
N ASN A 39 -8.54 9.87 -22.93
CA ASN A 39 -9.38 9.98 -24.14
C ASN A 39 -9.04 8.84 -25.12
N THR A 40 -10.06 8.09 -25.48
CA THR A 40 -10.00 6.98 -26.46
C THR A 40 -11.00 7.24 -27.59
N PRO A 41 -10.93 6.53 -28.72
CA PRO A 41 -11.96 6.62 -29.77
C PRO A 41 -13.38 6.29 -29.29
N LEU A 42 -13.52 5.53 -28.20
CA LEU A 42 -14.80 5.12 -27.64
C LEU A 42 -15.38 6.11 -26.61
N GLY A 43 -14.60 7.09 -26.16
CA GLY A 43 -15.03 8.09 -25.17
C GLY A 43 -13.92 8.49 -24.22
N SER A 44 -14.28 9.35 -23.28
CA SER A 44 -13.34 9.94 -22.31
C SER A 44 -13.70 9.55 -20.89
N ASN A 45 -12.67 9.38 -20.06
CA ASN A 45 -12.79 9.36 -18.60
C ASN A 45 -12.10 10.61 -18.04
N ILE A 46 -12.84 11.40 -17.30
CA ILE A 46 -12.40 12.67 -16.73
C ILE A 46 -12.46 12.56 -15.22
N GLY A 47 -11.33 12.81 -14.56
CA GLY A 47 -11.23 12.91 -13.10
C GLY A 47 -10.92 14.35 -12.69
N SER A 48 -11.72 14.89 -11.78
CA SER A 48 -11.54 16.23 -11.20
C SER A 48 -11.41 16.10 -9.69
N THR A 49 -10.29 16.54 -9.13
CA THR A 49 -9.97 16.42 -7.70
C THR A 49 -9.73 17.79 -7.10
N ILE A 50 -10.21 17.98 -5.88
CA ILE A 50 -9.83 19.07 -4.98
C ILE A 50 -9.20 18.44 -3.73
N ASP A 51 -8.08 18.94 -3.29
CA ASP A 51 -7.41 18.51 -2.06
C ASP A 51 -7.07 19.71 -1.16
N GLY A 52 -7.02 19.47 0.14
CA GLY A 52 -6.72 20.49 1.13
C GLY A 52 -5.98 19.94 2.33
N PHE A 53 -5.03 20.72 2.83
CA PHE A 53 -4.37 20.51 4.11
C PHE A 53 -4.44 21.79 4.93
N ILE A 54 -5.03 21.70 6.12
CA ILE A 54 -5.18 22.81 7.05
C ILE A 54 -4.48 22.43 8.35
N ARG A 55 -3.49 23.21 8.75
CA ARG A 55 -2.85 23.12 10.05
C ARG A 55 -3.55 24.10 10.99
N ILE A 56 -4.30 23.55 11.96
CA ILE A 56 -5.03 24.34 12.96
C ILE A 56 -4.04 24.93 13.98
N ASN A 57 -3.09 24.10 14.42
CA ASN A 57 -1.98 24.48 15.31
C ASN A 57 -0.85 23.44 15.17
N GLU A 58 0.18 23.51 16.03
CA GLU A 58 1.34 22.59 15.97
C GLU A 58 0.97 21.12 16.12
N ALA A 59 -0.09 20.81 16.87
CA ALA A 59 -0.52 19.44 17.14
C ALA A 59 -1.65 18.96 16.23
N GLN A 60 -2.45 19.87 15.63
CA GLN A 60 -3.72 19.56 15.00
C GLN A 60 -3.73 19.93 13.52
N SER A 61 -4.22 19.00 12.70
CA SER A 61 -4.41 19.24 11.26
C SER A 61 -5.64 18.52 10.71
N ILE A 62 -6.14 19.05 9.60
CA ILE A 62 -7.17 18.42 8.76
C ILE A 62 -6.57 18.21 7.38
N ASN A 63 -6.76 17.00 6.85
CA ASN A 63 -6.41 16.63 5.49
C ASN A 63 -7.66 16.14 4.77
N THR A 64 -7.90 16.59 3.55
CA THR A 64 -9.08 16.22 2.77
C THR A 64 -8.75 16.08 1.30
N ILE A 65 -9.48 15.19 0.63
CA ILE A 65 -9.48 15.05 -0.82
C ILE A 65 -10.91 14.70 -1.26
N LEU A 66 -11.35 15.28 -2.35
CA LEU A 66 -12.61 14.95 -3.01
C LEU A 66 -12.35 14.84 -4.50
N THR A 67 -12.70 13.71 -5.10
CA THR A 67 -12.54 13.43 -6.52
C THR A 67 -13.89 13.08 -7.13
N HIS A 68 -14.19 13.65 -8.28
CA HIS A 68 -15.33 13.29 -9.12
C HIS A 68 -14.80 12.66 -10.42
N THR A 69 -15.41 11.56 -10.87
CA THR A 69 -15.11 10.93 -12.16
C THR A 69 -16.35 10.89 -13.05
N VAL A 70 -16.12 11.14 -14.36
CA VAL A 70 -17.14 11.02 -15.41
C VAL A 70 -16.59 10.19 -16.55
N THR A 71 -17.33 9.15 -16.96
CA THR A 71 -17.00 8.30 -18.10
C THR A 71 -18.08 8.48 -19.18
N THR A 72 -17.74 9.16 -20.29
CA THR A 72 -18.72 9.69 -21.25
C THR A 72 -19.41 8.59 -22.07
N ASN A 73 -18.73 7.51 -22.44
CA ASN A 73 -19.30 6.42 -23.23
C ASN A 73 -20.36 5.59 -22.49
N THR A 74 -20.28 5.54 -21.15
CA THR A 74 -21.24 4.82 -20.30
C THR A 74 -22.14 5.74 -19.51
N ASN A 75 -21.93 7.06 -19.61
CA ASN A 75 -22.58 8.10 -18.82
C ASN A 75 -22.53 7.83 -17.30
N LYS A 76 -21.49 7.10 -16.85
CA LYS A 76 -21.26 6.81 -15.44
C LYS A 76 -20.52 7.97 -14.79
N GLN A 77 -20.97 8.31 -13.59
CA GLN A 77 -20.28 9.30 -12.75
C GLN A 77 -20.28 8.85 -11.28
N GLY A 78 -19.24 9.22 -10.57
CA GLY A 78 -19.07 8.85 -9.18
C GLY A 78 -18.12 9.78 -8.44
N PHE A 79 -18.15 9.65 -7.13
CA PHE A 79 -17.34 10.44 -6.20
C PHE A 79 -16.52 9.51 -5.30
N ALA A 80 -15.32 9.95 -4.96
CA ALA A 80 -14.53 9.40 -3.87
C ALA A 80 -13.87 10.52 -3.08
N GLY A 81 -13.71 10.32 -1.80
CA GLY A 81 -13.01 11.30 -0.98
C GLY A 81 -12.84 10.84 0.45
N PHE A 82 -12.03 11.59 1.17
CA PHE A 82 -11.91 11.45 2.62
C PHE A 82 -11.66 12.80 3.28
N ALA A 83 -11.99 12.86 4.57
CA ALA A 83 -11.54 13.90 5.48
C ALA A 83 -10.93 13.24 6.71
N GLN A 84 -9.75 13.67 7.10
CA GLN A 84 -9.05 13.20 8.28
C GLN A 84 -8.73 14.35 9.22
N TYR A 85 -9.20 14.25 10.45
CA TYR A 85 -8.69 15.05 11.56
C TYR A 85 -7.57 14.29 12.24
N TYR A 86 -6.50 14.98 12.57
CA TYR A 86 -5.32 14.45 13.20
C TYR A 86 -4.87 15.36 14.35
N ASN A 87 -4.60 14.77 15.52
CA ASN A 87 -4.04 15.46 16.67
C ASN A 87 -2.89 14.62 17.25
N SER A 88 -1.69 15.18 17.28
CA SER A 88 -0.49 14.51 17.78
C SER A 88 0.24 15.39 18.76
N THR A 89 0.39 14.89 19.98
CA THR A 89 1.10 15.52 21.08
C THR A 89 2.27 14.64 21.54
N ASN A 90 3.01 15.06 22.55
CA ASN A 90 4.04 14.24 23.18
C ASN A 90 3.48 13.06 24.01
N HIS A 91 2.16 13.04 24.27
CA HIS A 91 1.51 12.05 25.15
C HIS A 91 0.58 11.10 24.42
N TYR A 92 0.01 11.55 23.30
CA TYR A 92 -0.92 10.76 22.51
C TYR A 92 -0.99 11.23 21.06
N LYS A 93 -1.49 10.37 20.23
CA LYS A 93 -1.88 10.62 18.86
C LYS A 93 -3.31 10.11 18.69
N ILE A 94 -4.19 10.97 18.16
CA ILE A 94 -5.59 10.63 17.87
C ILE A 94 -5.87 11.04 16.42
N TRP A 95 -6.62 10.23 15.70
CA TRP A 95 -7.14 10.60 14.39
C TRP A 95 -8.54 10.05 14.18
N LEU A 96 -9.26 10.70 13.30
CA LEU A 96 -10.53 10.23 12.77
C LEU A 96 -10.48 10.45 11.27
N THR A 97 -10.63 9.37 10.50
CA THR A 97 -10.77 9.42 9.05
C THR A 97 -12.16 8.98 8.66
N GLN A 98 -12.86 9.81 7.91
CA GLN A 98 -14.11 9.48 7.25
C GLN A 98 -13.86 9.44 5.75
N SER A 99 -14.21 8.33 5.10
CA SER A 99 -14.03 8.14 3.66
C SER A 99 -15.31 7.66 2.99
N VAL A 100 -15.43 7.95 1.71
CA VAL A 100 -16.51 7.47 0.86
C VAL A 100 -15.99 7.18 -0.54
N VAL A 101 -16.44 6.07 -1.12
CA VAL A 101 -16.27 5.76 -2.55
C VAL A 101 -17.61 5.26 -3.06
N THR A 102 -18.21 6.01 -3.97
CA THR A 102 -19.50 5.63 -4.55
C THR A 102 -19.37 4.47 -5.55
N LYS A 103 -20.46 3.77 -5.82
CA LYS A 103 -20.50 2.57 -6.67
C LYS A 103 -19.94 2.78 -8.08
N ASN A 104 -20.20 3.96 -8.66
CA ASN A 104 -19.83 4.26 -10.04
C ASN A 104 -18.52 5.06 -10.16
N PHE A 105 -17.78 5.23 -9.07
CA PHE A 105 -16.47 5.89 -9.13
C PHE A 105 -15.48 5.03 -9.93
N ASP A 106 -14.92 5.59 -11.01
CA ASP A 106 -14.04 4.91 -11.94
C ASP A 106 -12.87 5.82 -12.36
N PRO A 107 -11.75 5.83 -11.61
CA PRO A 107 -10.58 6.64 -11.96
C PRO A 107 -9.66 5.88 -12.93
N GLN A 108 -9.93 5.92 -14.23
CA GLN A 108 -9.15 5.16 -15.23
C GLN A 108 -7.67 5.58 -15.38
N MET A 109 -7.26 6.67 -14.76
CA MET A 109 -5.87 7.09 -14.62
C MET A 109 -5.34 6.94 -13.19
N GLY A 110 -6.04 6.19 -12.36
CA GLY A 110 -5.69 5.88 -10.97
C GLY A 110 -6.07 4.45 -10.64
N PHE A 111 -5.97 4.11 -9.37
CA PHE A 111 -6.38 2.82 -8.82
C PHE A 111 -7.29 3.04 -7.61
N ILE A 112 -8.33 2.24 -7.52
CA ILE A 112 -9.18 2.11 -6.35
C ILE A 112 -9.42 0.63 -6.06
N SER A 113 -9.15 0.20 -4.84
CA SER A 113 -9.27 -1.21 -4.43
C SER A 113 -10.72 -1.66 -4.26
N ARG A 114 -11.62 -0.74 -3.89
CA ARG A 114 -13.02 -1.04 -3.56
C ARG A 114 -13.90 0.17 -3.83
N THR A 115 -15.02 -0.06 -4.47
CA THR A 115 -16.11 0.92 -4.66
C THR A 115 -17.30 0.58 -3.77
N ASP A 116 -18.31 1.45 -3.73
CA ASP A 116 -19.54 1.29 -2.96
C ASP A 116 -19.29 1.13 -1.44
N VAL A 117 -18.39 1.94 -0.88
CA VAL A 117 -17.98 1.85 0.53
C VAL A 117 -17.93 3.21 1.21
N ILE A 118 -18.39 3.25 2.47
CA ILE A 118 -18.14 4.30 3.44
C ILE A 118 -17.26 3.71 4.52
N GLY A 119 -16.14 4.38 4.86
CA GLY A 119 -15.23 3.95 5.90
C GLY A 119 -15.11 4.99 7.01
N THR A 120 -15.19 4.54 8.26
CA THR A 120 -14.91 5.33 9.45
C THR A 120 -13.77 4.66 10.21
N THR A 121 -12.60 5.29 10.25
CA THR A 121 -11.40 4.71 10.84
C THR A 121 -10.79 5.67 11.87
N PRO A 122 -11.34 5.70 13.11
CA PRO A 122 -10.71 6.39 14.21
C PRO A 122 -9.50 5.61 14.72
N GLY A 123 -8.62 6.28 15.43
CA GLY A 123 -7.51 5.60 16.09
C GLY A 123 -6.87 6.45 17.16
N MET A 124 -6.22 5.76 18.11
CA MET A 124 -5.51 6.40 19.19
C MET A 124 -4.29 5.57 19.58
N ASN A 125 -3.16 6.25 19.82
CA ASN A 125 -1.98 5.71 20.49
C ASN A 125 -1.65 6.58 21.69
N TRP A 126 -1.20 5.96 22.80
CA TRP A 126 -0.63 6.66 23.95
C TRP A 126 0.89 6.55 23.89
N TYR A 127 1.56 7.58 24.37
CA TYR A 127 3.02 7.66 24.40
C TYR A 127 3.54 7.77 25.82
N TYR A 128 4.14 6.70 26.31
CA TYR A 128 4.86 6.67 27.59
C TYR A 128 6.36 6.73 27.31
N ARG A 129 7.01 7.83 27.68
CA ARG A 129 8.42 8.12 27.39
C ARG A 129 9.13 8.74 28.57
N GLY A 130 10.47 8.70 28.58
CA GLY A 130 11.31 9.35 29.54
C GLY A 130 11.24 8.76 30.96
N ASN A 131 11.19 9.61 31.98
CA ASN A 131 11.31 9.19 33.37
C ASN A 131 10.14 8.38 33.90
N LYS A 132 8.98 8.43 33.25
CA LYS A 132 7.78 7.66 33.61
C LYS A 132 7.83 6.21 33.11
N LEU A 133 8.82 5.85 32.30
CA LEU A 133 8.94 4.52 31.71
C LEU A 133 9.80 3.62 32.61
N PRO A 134 9.31 2.42 33.00
CA PRO A 134 10.15 1.42 33.66
C PRO A 134 11.25 0.96 32.68
N PHE A 135 12.39 0.55 33.22
CA PHE A 135 13.53 0.07 32.42
C PHE A 135 14.00 1.07 31.33
N LYS A 136 13.99 2.36 31.62
CA LYS A 136 14.36 3.45 30.68
C LYS A 136 15.75 3.33 30.04
N LYS A 137 16.65 2.52 30.60
CA LYS A 137 17.97 2.18 29.99
C LYS A 137 17.83 1.24 28.78
N ILE A 138 16.73 0.49 28.72
CA ILE A 138 16.45 -0.51 27.66
C ILE A 138 15.31 0.00 26.79
N LEU A 139 14.20 0.46 27.39
CA LEU A 139 13.03 0.95 26.70
C LEU A 139 13.14 2.46 26.43
N ARG A 140 12.89 2.84 25.19
CA ARG A 140 12.77 4.24 24.74
C ARG A 140 11.34 4.75 24.85
N ALA A 141 10.35 3.89 24.49
CA ALA A 141 8.94 4.21 24.55
C ALA A 141 8.09 2.95 24.68
N PHE A 142 6.91 3.11 25.30
CA PHE A 142 5.80 2.18 25.29
C PHE A 142 4.59 2.92 24.69
N GLU A 143 4.02 2.38 23.60
CA GLU A 143 3.05 3.08 22.75
C GLU A 143 1.83 2.20 22.44
N PRO A 144 1.02 1.80 23.46
CA PRO A 144 -0.19 1.03 23.21
C PRO A 144 -1.17 1.81 22.34
N GLY A 145 -1.99 1.09 21.59
CA GLY A 145 -2.90 1.71 20.65
C GLY A 145 -4.18 0.92 20.42
N ILE A 146 -5.19 1.62 19.92
CA ILE A 146 -6.47 1.08 19.50
C ILE A 146 -6.89 1.74 18.20
N LEU A 147 -7.10 0.92 17.16
CA LEU A 147 -7.36 1.37 15.79
C LEU A 147 -8.56 0.59 15.25
N PRO A 148 -9.79 0.99 15.57
CA PRO A 148 -10.97 0.39 14.97
C PRO A 148 -11.21 0.89 13.55
N GLU A 149 -11.74 0.01 12.73
CA GLU A 149 -12.19 0.29 11.37
C GLU A 149 -13.62 -0.20 11.20
N PHE A 150 -14.45 0.61 10.57
CA PHE A 150 -15.86 0.29 10.31
C PHE A 150 -16.19 0.64 8.87
N TYR A 151 -16.88 -0.28 8.17
CA TYR A 151 -17.24 -0.09 6.78
C TYR A 151 -18.71 -0.42 6.53
N TRP A 152 -19.33 0.46 5.74
CA TRP A 152 -20.72 0.31 5.28
C TRP A 152 -20.75 0.33 3.75
N GLN A 153 -21.71 -0.33 3.18
CA GLN A 153 -22.02 -0.21 1.76
C GLN A 153 -22.62 1.18 1.48
N ALA A 154 -22.00 1.97 0.59
CA ALA A 154 -22.41 3.36 0.36
C ALA A 154 -23.80 3.48 -0.25
N SER A 155 -24.18 2.55 -1.14
CA SER A 155 -25.49 2.57 -1.84
C SER A 155 -26.67 2.16 -0.95
N THR A 156 -26.44 1.35 0.09
CA THR A 156 -27.53 0.78 0.91
C THR A 156 -27.48 1.18 2.37
N GLY A 157 -26.32 1.70 2.84
CA GLY A 157 -26.05 1.97 4.26
C GLY A 157 -25.89 0.72 5.12
N LYS A 158 -25.85 -0.48 4.55
CA LYS A 158 -25.67 -1.73 5.29
C LYS A 158 -24.24 -1.81 5.86
N PHE A 159 -24.14 -2.24 7.11
CA PHE A 159 -22.85 -2.53 7.74
C PHE A 159 -22.27 -3.83 7.15
N ILE A 160 -21.01 -3.78 6.71
CA ILE A 160 -20.37 -4.86 5.98
C ILE A 160 -19.08 -5.36 6.60
N GLU A 161 -18.37 -4.51 7.38
CA GLU A 161 -17.07 -4.92 7.90
C GLU A 161 -16.69 -4.10 9.13
N SER A 162 -16.07 -4.74 10.09
CA SER A 162 -15.28 -4.05 11.12
C SER A 162 -14.04 -4.85 11.51
N SER A 163 -12.98 -4.14 11.80
CA SER A 163 -11.75 -4.69 12.37
C SER A 163 -11.32 -3.82 13.54
N LEU A 164 -10.87 -4.44 14.63
CA LEU A 164 -10.30 -3.72 15.74
C LEU A 164 -8.84 -4.13 15.91
N TYR A 165 -7.90 -3.27 15.53
CA TYR A 165 -6.49 -3.49 15.82
C TYR A 165 -6.20 -2.96 17.22
N PHE A 166 -6.21 -3.83 18.21
CA PHE A 166 -5.85 -3.50 19.58
C PHE A 166 -4.41 -3.92 19.85
N PHE A 167 -3.52 -2.94 20.03
CA PHE A 167 -2.12 -3.10 20.39
C PHE A 167 -1.92 -2.86 21.89
N PRO A 168 -2.12 -3.84 22.75
CA PRO A 168 -1.84 -3.66 24.20
C PRO A 168 -0.35 -3.45 24.46
N VAL A 169 0.50 -3.94 23.59
CA VAL A 169 1.96 -3.84 23.70
C VAL A 169 2.55 -3.33 22.40
N TRP A 170 3.21 -2.18 22.50
CA TRP A 170 4.13 -1.68 21.47
C TRP A 170 5.32 -1.06 22.19
N LEU A 171 6.50 -1.68 22.02
CA LEU A 171 7.74 -1.31 22.69
C LEU A 171 8.75 -0.81 21.65
N ASN A 172 9.32 0.34 21.91
CA ASN A 172 10.49 0.84 21.21
C ASN A 172 11.69 0.79 22.14
N PHE A 173 12.79 0.19 21.69
CA PHE A 173 13.99 0.01 22.49
C PHE A 173 15.02 1.12 22.24
N GLN A 174 15.91 1.36 23.19
CA GLN A 174 17.03 2.30 23.03
C GLN A 174 17.99 1.86 21.92
N SER A 175 18.08 0.56 21.64
CA SER A 175 18.86 -0.01 20.55
C SER A 175 18.33 0.32 19.15
N GLY A 176 17.13 0.91 19.02
CA GLY A 176 16.41 1.08 17.75
C GLY A 176 15.53 -0.10 17.35
N ALA A 177 15.59 -1.22 18.09
CA ALA A 177 14.68 -2.36 17.91
C ALA A 177 13.25 -2.00 18.36
N PHE A 178 12.27 -2.78 17.89
CA PHE A 178 10.87 -2.68 18.33
C PHE A 178 10.24 -4.05 18.51
N PHE A 179 9.17 -4.09 19.31
CA PHE A 179 8.31 -5.25 19.48
C PHE A 179 6.86 -4.78 19.64
N GLY A 180 5.95 -5.39 18.90
CA GLY A 180 4.52 -5.14 18.98
C GLY A 180 3.73 -6.45 19.07
N TYR A 181 2.62 -6.41 19.79
CA TYR A 181 1.61 -7.47 19.78
C TYR A 181 0.24 -6.85 19.63
N ALA A 182 -0.59 -7.42 18.76
CA ALA A 182 -1.97 -7.00 18.56
C ALA A 182 -2.94 -8.17 18.58
N ILE A 183 -4.17 -7.86 18.98
CA ILE A 183 -5.34 -8.74 18.89
C ILE A 183 -6.33 -8.05 17.95
N THR A 184 -6.80 -8.77 16.95
CA THR A 184 -7.66 -8.21 15.89
C THR A 184 -8.91 -9.06 15.71
N PRO A 185 -10.01 -8.80 16.45
CA PRO A 185 -11.33 -9.31 16.11
C PRO A 185 -11.83 -8.64 14.84
N VAL A 186 -12.39 -9.44 13.93
CA VAL A 186 -12.90 -9.02 12.63
C VAL A 186 -14.33 -9.53 12.47
N TYR A 187 -15.22 -8.64 12.01
CA TYR A 187 -16.54 -8.97 11.47
C TYR A 187 -16.52 -8.65 9.98
N GLN A 188 -17.00 -9.57 9.15
CA GLN A 188 -17.08 -9.35 7.70
C GLN A 188 -18.33 -10.00 7.11
N HIS A 189 -19.09 -9.22 6.34
CA HIS A 189 -20.25 -9.66 5.58
C HIS A 189 -19.91 -9.61 4.08
N LEU A 190 -19.74 -10.78 3.48
CA LEU A 190 -19.49 -10.92 2.04
C LEU A 190 -20.83 -11.04 1.30
N THR A 191 -21.06 -10.17 0.34
CA THR A 191 -22.21 -10.23 -0.58
C THR A 191 -21.94 -11.07 -1.82
N GLU A 192 -20.67 -11.25 -2.15
CA GLU A 192 -20.16 -12.03 -3.30
C GLU A 192 -19.02 -12.93 -2.83
N ALA A 193 -18.71 -13.96 -3.62
CA ALA A 193 -17.59 -14.82 -3.33
C ALA A 193 -16.27 -14.01 -3.36
N PHE A 194 -15.39 -14.28 -2.40
CA PHE A 194 -14.08 -13.68 -2.28
C PHE A 194 -13.00 -14.75 -2.43
N GLU A 195 -11.98 -14.51 -3.24
CA GLU A 195 -10.99 -15.53 -3.58
C GLU A 195 -9.56 -15.05 -3.26
N PRO A 196 -9.15 -15.03 -1.99
CA PRO A 196 -7.79 -14.69 -1.61
C PRO A 196 -6.83 -15.83 -1.93
N LEU A 197 -5.83 -15.58 -2.78
CA LEU A 197 -4.76 -16.54 -3.09
C LEU A 197 -5.28 -17.95 -3.48
N GLY A 198 -6.37 -18.00 -4.25
CA GLY A 198 -6.93 -19.24 -4.78
C GLY A 198 -7.81 -20.03 -3.82
N VAL A 199 -8.15 -19.46 -2.66
CA VAL A 199 -9.10 -20.07 -1.71
C VAL A 199 -10.45 -19.37 -1.85
N THR A 200 -11.50 -20.08 -2.27
CA THR A 200 -12.82 -19.49 -2.46
C THR A 200 -13.60 -19.41 -1.16
N ILE A 201 -13.94 -18.20 -0.73
CA ILE A 201 -14.79 -17.92 0.42
C ILE A 201 -16.21 -17.61 -0.08
N ALA A 202 -17.21 -18.37 0.36
CA ALA A 202 -18.59 -18.15 -0.03
C ALA A 202 -19.16 -16.83 0.52
N PRO A 203 -20.21 -16.26 -0.11
CA PRO A 203 -20.98 -15.18 0.50
C PRO A 203 -21.52 -15.58 1.88
N GLY A 204 -21.50 -14.67 2.84
CA GLY A 204 -21.94 -14.97 4.20
C GLY A 204 -21.43 -13.97 5.22
N THR A 205 -21.73 -14.23 6.48
CA THR A 205 -21.28 -13.43 7.61
C THR A 205 -20.28 -14.21 8.43
N TYR A 206 -19.12 -13.59 8.67
CA TYR A 206 -17.99 -14.21 9.33
C TYR A 206 -17.53 -13.37 10.50
N ASN A 207 -17.18 -14.05 11.60
CA ASN A 207 -16.53 -13.46 12.76
C ASN A 207 -15.28 -14.27 13.05
N TYR A 208 -14.14 -13.62 13.11
CA TYR A 208 -12.89 -14.31 13.35
C TYR A 208 -11.91 -13.44 14.16
N LEU A 209 -10.91 -14.08 14.77
CA LEU A 209 -9.94 -13.46 15.63
C LEU A 209 -8.54 -13.80 15.14
N GLN A 210 -7.73 -12.76 14.93
CA GLN A 210 -6.32 -12.90 14.61
C GLN A 210 -5.44 -12.27 15.69
N ASN A 211 -4.30 -12.88 15.91
CA ASN A 211 -3.22 -12.35 16.72
C ASN A 211 -2.10 -11.91 15.79
N TRP A 212 -1.32 -10.94 16.23
CA TRP A 212 -0.28 -10.35 15.41
C TRP A 212 0.94 -9.98 16.25
N ILE A 213 2.11 -10.50 15.90
CA ILE A 213 3.40 -10.11 16.46
C ILE A 213 4.21 -9.40 15.38
N LEU A 214 4.77 -8.26 15.76
CA LEU A 214 5.72 -7.50 14.94
C LEU A 214 7.00 -7.31 15.76
N ALA A 215 8.13 -7.63 15.19
CA ALA A 215 9.41 -7.39 15.84
C ALA A 215 10.46 -7.02 14.80
N GLY A 216 11.40 -6.17 15.20
CA GLY A 216 12.50 -5.82 14.30
C GLY A 216 13.68 -5.23 15.06
N THR A 217 14.84 -5.35 14.44
CA THR A 217 16.07 -4.72 14.89
C THR A 217 16.15 -3.29 14.33
N ASP A 218 17.17 -2.53 14.74
CA ASP A 218 17.43 -1.20 14.21
C ASP A 218 17.72 -1.25 12.69
N PRO A 219 16.90 -0.63 11.82
CA PRO A 219 17.07 -0.65 10.37
C PRO A 219 18.29 0.16 9.89
N SER A 220 18.91 0.97 10.76
CA SER A 220 20.13 1.73 10.43
C SER A 220 21.42 0.90 10.54
N LYS A 221 21.34 -0.31 11.09
CA LYS A 221 22.52 -1.18 11.25
C LYS A 221 22.85 -1.88 9.93
N PHE A 222 24.10 -2.28 9.80
CA PHE A 222 24.59 -2.98 8.61
C PHE A 222 23.87 -4.32 8.34
N ILE A 223 23.37 -4.96 9.41
CA ILE A 223 22.40 -6.07 9.35
C ILE A 223 21.16 -5.64 10.14
N SER A 224 20.00 -5.74 9.52
CA SER A 224 18.72 -5.57 10.19
C SER A 224 17.73 -6.63 9.74
N ALA A 225 16.88 -7.05 10.66
CA ALA A 225 15.83 -8.04 10.41
C ALA A 225 14.52 -7.60 11.03
N SER A 226 13.41 -7.97 10.39
CA SER A 226 12.07 -7.83 10.97
C SER A 226 11.21 -9.04 10.63
N VAL A 227 10.25 -9.30 11.48
CA VAL A 227 9.22 -10.31 11.32
C VAL A 227 7.86 -9.70 11.63
N ASP A 228 6.88 -10.04 10.80
CA ASP A 228 5.46 -9.79 10.98
C ASP A 228 4.78 -11.16 10.91
N TYR A 229 4.18 -11.62 12.02
CA TYR A 229 3.55 -12.93 12.10
C TYR A 229 2.13 -12.81 12.63
N LYS A 230 1.16 -13.21 11.79
CA LYS A 230 -0.27 -13.24 12.08
C LYS A 230 -0.74 -14.69 12.15
N TRP A 231 -1.60 -14.98 13.12
CA TRP A 231 -2.22 -16.29 13.23
C TRP A 231 -3.58 -16.21 13.90
N GLY A 232 -4.45 -17.15 13.58
CA GLY A 232 -5.78 -17.23 14.20
C GLY A 232 -6.83 -17.83 13.29
N THR A 233 -8.08 -17.59 13.62
CA THR A 233 -9.19 -17.96 12.76
C THR A 233 -9.28 -17.01 11.56
N TYR A 234 -9.75 -17.51 10.44
CA TYR A 234 -9.90 -16.75 9.19
C TYR A 234 -11.08 -17.28 8.42
N PHE A 235 -12.13 -16.47 8.30
CA PHE A 235 -13.44 -16.90 7.79
C PHE A 235 -13.94 -18.17 8.47
N ASN A 236 -14.04 -19.28 7.74
CA ASN A 236 -14.52 -20.58 8.23
C ASN A 236 -13.39 -21.58 8.56
N GLY A 237 -12.14 -21.14 8.57
CA GLY A 237 -10.94 -21.94 8.89
C GLY A 237 -9.91 -21.17 9.69
N LYS A 238 -8.62 -21.36 9.37
CA LYS A 238 -7.49 -20.67 10.01
C LYS A 238 -6.51 -20.16 8.97
N LEU A 239 -5.76 -19.12 9.34
CA LEU A 239 -4.65 -18.56 8.56
C LEU A 239 -3.45 -18.30 9.46
N GLU A 240 -2.29 -18.73 8.99
CA GLU A 240 -0.98 -18.27 9.47
C GLU A 240 -0.30 -17.51 8.35
N SER A 241 0.11 -16.26 8.63
CA SER A 241 0.82 -15.42 7.67
C SER A 241 2.11 -14.94 8.32
N ALA A 242 3.22 -15.09 7.63
CA ALA A 242 4.54 -14.67 8.10
C ALA A 242 5.27 -13.88 7.02
N ASP A 243 5.68 -12.66 7.37
CA ASP A 243 6.53 -11.79 6.56
C ASP A 243 7.88 -11.65 7.25
N TRP A 244 8.94 -12.05 6.57
CA TRP A 244 10.31 -11.95 7.02
C TRP A 244 11.08 -11.00 6.13
N ARG A 245 11.84 -10.13 6.74
CA ARG A 245 12.70 -9.19 6.03
C ARG A 245 14.08 -9.20 6.63
N LEU A 246 15.09 -9.37 5.78
CA LEU A 246 16.51 -9.31 6.14
C LEU A 246 17.20 -8.31 5.23
N GLN A 247 17.86 -7.33 5.82
CA GLN A 247 18.64 -6.32 5.10
C GLN A 247 20.11 -6.44 5.51
N PHE A 248 20.99 -6.37 4.52
CA PHE A 248 22.44 -6.31 4.69
C PHE A 248 22.98 -5.11 3.91
N ALA A 249 23.49 -4.10 4.61
CA ALA A 249 24.01 -2.86 4.05
C ALA A 249 25.37 -2.51 4.72
N PRO A 250 26.47 -3.23 4.39
CA PRO A 250 27.75 -3.08 5.06
C PRO A 250 28.41 -1.72 4.85
N ILE A 251 28.11 -1.09 3.71
CA ILE A 251 28.60 0.23 3.33
C ILE A 251 27.49 0.99 2.55
N PRO A 252 27.54 2.32 2.45
CA PRO A 252 26.52 3.11 1.73
C PRO A 252 26.35 2.74 0.25
N HIS A 253 27.37 2.11 -0.33
CA HIS A 253 27.40 1.74 -1.74
C HIS A 253 26.72 0.41 -2.06
N ILE A 254 26.52 -0.47 -1.05
CA ILE A 254 25.97 -1.82 -1.25
C ILE A 254 24.85 -2.04 -0.25
N SER A 255 23.68 -2.45 -0.75
CA SER A 255 22.61 -2.99 0.06
C SER A 255 21.95 -4.18 -0.61
N LEU A 256 21.68 -5.21 0.18
CA LEU A 256 20.92 -6.39 -0.18
C LEU A 256 19.69 -6.47 0.74
N LEU A 257 18.55 -6.81 0.17
CA LEU A 257 17.30 -7.01 0.88
C LEU A 257 16.71 -8.35 0.44
N ALA A 258 16.42 -9.22 1.39
CA ALA A 258 15.65 -10.44 1.16
C ALA A 258 14.34 -10.34 1.93
N GLU A 259 13.24 -10.64 1.26
CA GLU A 259 11.90 -10.72 1.85
C GLU A 259 11.30 -12.08 1.53
N PHE A 260 10.63 -12.67 2.49
CA PHE A 260 9.91 -13.93 2.35
C PHE A 260 8.55 -13.79 3.00
N ASN A 261 7.50 -13.94 2.22
CA ASN A 261 6.12 -13.96 2.68
C ASN A 261 5.55 -15.37 2.51
N ARG A 262 4.92 -15.90 3.56
CA ARG A 262 4.20 -17.17 3.54
C ARG A 262 2.80 -16.99 4.08
N ASN A 263 1.80 -17.46 3.33
CA ASN A 263 0.42 -17.58 3.77
C ASN A 263 0.04 -19.05 3.77
N HIS A 264 -0.32 -19.58 4.94
CA HIS A 264 -0.74 -20.97 5.13
C HIS A 264 -2.20 -21.01 5.57
N PHE A 265 -3.08 -21.39 4.66
CA PHE A 265 -4.50 -21.58 4.88
C PHE A 265 -4.75 -23.02 5.36
N MET A 266 -5.58 -23.17 6.39
CA MET A 266 -5.94 -24.47 6.99
C MET A 266 -7.47 -24.58 7.04
N ASP A 267 -8.01 -25.51 6.27
CA ASP A 267 -9.45 -25.81 6.21
C ASP A 267 -10.33 -24.58 5.94
N VAL A 268 -9.88 -23.72 5.03
CA VAL A 268 -10.57 -22.47 4.65
C VAL A 268 -11.34 -22.66 3.35
N GLY A 269 -12.46 -21.97 3.21
CA GLY A 269 -13.23 -21.87 1.97
C GLY A 269 -14.29 -22.95 1.80
N GLU A 270 -14.91 -22.96 0.60
CA GLU A 270 -15.90 -23.94 0.16
C GLU A 270 -15.60 -24.38 -1.29
N PRO A 271 -15.19 -25.65 -1.48
CA PRO A 271 -14.92 -26.65 -0.44
C PRO A 271 -13.74 -26.26 0.46
N LYS A 272 -13.74 -26.77 1.69
CA LYS A 272 -12.61 -26.54 2.61
C LYS A 272 -11.31 -27.07 2.03
N GLN A 273 -10.30 -26.24 2.01
CA GLN A 273 -8.99 -26.59 1.48
C GLN A 273 -7.87 -26.01 2.34
N SER A 274 -6.73 -26.66 2.30
CA SER A 274 -5.50 -26.19 2.90
C SER A 274 -4.49 -25.93 1.80
N SER A 275 -3.89 -24.74 1.80
CA SER A 275 -2.90 -24.35 0.80
C SER A 275 -1.82 -23.46 1.42
N THR A 276 -0.65 -23.48 0.81
CA THR A 276 0.45 -22.58 1.19
C THR A 276 0.89 -21.79 -0.03
N VAL A 277 0.96 -20.48 0.14
CA VAL A 277 1.44 -19.57 -0.90
C VAL A 277 2.66 -18.83 -0.38
N ASP A 278 3.76 -18.96 -1.11
CA ASP A 278 5.05 -18.37 -0.80
C ASP A 278 5.42 -17.30 -1.84
N LEU A 279 5.89 -16.16 -1.36
CA LEU A 279 6.50 -15.11 -2.17
C LEU A 279 7.91 -14.82 -1.65
N PHE A 280 8.89 -14.97 -2.52
CA PHE A 280 10.28 -14.62 -2.23
C PHE A 280 10.71 -13.43 -3.07
N ILE A 281 11.34 -12.44 -2.45
CA ILE A 281 11.89 -11.25 -3.09
C ILE A 281 13.34 -11.09 -2.68
N LEU A 282 14.22 -10.83 -3.66
CA LEU A 282 15.61 -10.45 -3.44
C LEU A 282 15.89 -9.16 -4.21
N GLN A 283 16.38 -8.16 -3.51
CA GLN A 283 16.78 -6.90 -4.12
C GLN A 283 18.24 -6.59 -3.78
N GLY A 284 19.02 -6.22 -4.79
CA GLY A 284 20.38 -5.74 -4.63
C GLY A 284 20.50 -4.31 -5.17
N ARG A 285 21.21 -3.46 -4.44
CA ARG A 285 21.58 -2.13 -4.90
C ARG A 285 23.08 -1.95 -4.78
N PHE A 286 23.71 -1.55 -5.88
CA PHE A 286 25.08 -1.10 -5.94
C PHE A 286 25.11 0.34 -6.43
N ALA A 287 25.73 1.25 -5.68
CA ALA A 287 25.87 2.65 -6.03
C ALA A 287 27.36 3.00 -6.10
N LEU A 288 27.87 3.30 -7.29
CA LEU A 288 29.25 3.76 -7.46
C LEU A 288 29.44 5.12 -6.75
N ASN A 289 28.44 5.98 -6.87
CA ASN A 289 28.31 7.26 -6.18
C ASN A 289 26.80 7.63 -6.15
N PRO A 290 26.40 8.77 -5.55
CA PRO A 290 24.99 9.18 -5.51
C PRO A 290 24.31 9.32 -6.88
N ARG A 291 25.07 9.49 -7.96
CA ARG A 291 24.54 9.71 -9.31
C ARG A 291 24.52 8.46 -10.19
N ILE A 292 25.26 7.41 -9.83
CA ILE A 292 25.36 6.19 -10.64
C ILE A 292 25.00 5.00 -9.77
N GLN A 293 23.94 4.30 -10.13
CA GLN A 293 23.46 3.12 -9.40
C GLN A 293 22.96 2.01 -10.31
N LEU A 294 23.17 0.79 -9.85
CA LEU A 294 22.60 -0.44 -10.41
C LEU A 294 21.69 -1.06 -9.36
N ILE A 295 20.46 -1.36 -9.75
CA ILE A 295 19.48 -2.04 -8.89
C ILE A 295 19.06 -3.31 -9.59
N GLY A 296 19.15 -4.44 -8.88
CA GLY A 296 18.63 -5.72 -9.30
C GLY A 296 17.47 -6.14 -8.40
N PHE A 297 16.44 -6.72 -8.97
CA PHE A 297 15.27 -7.25 -8.29
C PHE A 297 14.94 -8.62 -8.84
N TYR A 298 14.69 -9.58 -7.96
CA TYR A 298 14.22 -10.92 -8.27
C TYR A 298 12.99 -11.23 -7.43
N GLN A 299 11.97 -11.81 -8.02
CA GLN A 299 10.77 -12.27 -7.34
C GLN A 299 10.37 -13.65 -7.83
N LYS A 300 9.94 -14.51 -6.90
CA LYS A 300 9.33 -15.81 -7.19
C LYS A 300 8.05 -15.96 -6.37
N ASN A 301 6.95 -16.30 -7.05
CA ASN A 301 5.65 -16.53 -6.44
C ASN A 301 5.21 -17.98 -6.68
N SER A 302 4.88 -18.71 -5.61
CA SER A 302 4.44 -20.09 -5.71
C SER A 302 2.96 -20.22 -6.12
N PHE A 303 2.17 -19.15 -6.01
CA PHE A 303 0.75 -19.15 -6.34
C PHE A 303 0.48 -19.42 -7.83
N ASP A 304 1.26 -18.77 -8.69
CA ASP A 304 1.17 -18.88 -10.15
C ASP A 304 2.47 -19.36 -10.78
N ASN A 305 3.39 -19.87 -9.93
CA ASN A 305 4.74 -20.28 -10.31
C ASN A 305 5.48 -19.24 -11.16
N SER A 306 5.19 -17.95 -10.92
CA SER A 306 5.80 -16.85 -11.66
C SER A 306 7.19 -16.52 -11.11
N GLN A 307 8.05 -16.05 -12.03
CA GLN A 307 9.38 -15.51 -11.72
C GLN A 307 9.57 -14.21 -12.50
N SER A 308 10.15 -13.23 -11.86
CA SER A 308 10.50 -11.98 -12.51
C SER A 308 11.87 -11.47 -12.10
N TYR A 309 12.57 -10.86 -13.06
CA TYR A 309 13.83 -10.16 -12.86
C TYR A 309 13.68 -8.75 -13.41
N ASN A 310 14.17 -7.78 -12.66
CA ASN A 310 14.30 -6.41 -13.12
C ASN A 310 15.72 -5.93 -12.80
N ILE A 311 16.46 -5.50 -13.80
CA ILE A 311 17.79 -4.91 -13.62
C ILE A 311 17.75 -3.51 -14.19
N ARG A 312 18.07 -2.52 -13.36
CA ARG A 312 18.03 -1.10 -13.74
C ARG A 312 19.36 -0.43 -13.44
N PHE A 313 20.00 0.04 -14.48
CA PHE A 313 21.08 1.03 -14.41
C PHE A 313 20.48 2.43 -14.47
N ALA A 314 20.92 3.34 -13.60
CA ALA A 314 20.52 4.74 -13.58
C ALA A 314 21.75 5.63 -13.44
N TRP A 315 21.89 6.62 -14.33
CA TRP A 315 22.94 7.63 -14.27
C TRP A 315 22.33 9.02 -14.32
N GLU A 316 22.49 9.77 -13.23
CA GLU A 316 22.17 11.18 -13.17
C GLU A 316 23.35 11.97 -13.75
N TYR A 317 23.30 12.27 -15.05
CA TYR A 317 24.39 12.97 -15.74
C TYR A 317 24.41 14.46 -15.43
N GLN A 318 23.27 15.04 -15.02
CA GLN A 318 23.16 16.35 -14.40
C GLN A 318 21.95 16.37 -13.44
N PRO A 319 21.83 17.36 -12.52
CA PRO A 319 20.75 17.35 -11.53
C PRO A 319 19.38 17.12 -12.15
N LEU A 320 18.65 16.08 -11.63
CA LEU A 320 17.31 15.66 -12.04
C LEU A 320 17.19 15.21 -13.51
N SER A 321 18.31 14.95 -14.20
CA SER A 321 18.36 14.47 -15.57
C SER A 321 19.08 13.14 -15.66
N TYR A 322 18.44 12.13 -16.22
CA TYR A 322 18.86 10.75 -16.07
C TYR A 322 18.94 10.00 -17.41
N ILE A 323 19.87 9.07 -17.48
CA ILE A 323 19.92 7.98 -18.46
C ILE A 323 19.60 6.70 -17.70
N TYR A 324 18.63 5.92 -18.24
CA TYR A 324 18.24 4.63 -17.71
C TYR A 324 18.42 3.54 -18.76
N PHE A 325 18.94 2.40 -18.31
CA PHE A 325 18.84 1.13 -19.02
C PHE A 325 18.16 0.14 -18.11
N ILE A 326 17.07 -0.45 -18.60
CA ILE A 326 16.23 -1.35 -17.82
C ILE A 326 16.06 -2.64 -18.60
N TYR A 327 16.33 -3.77 -17.95
CA TYR A 327 16.02 -5.11 -18.44
C TYR A 327 14.95 -5.72 -17.54
N ASN A 328 13.86 -6.13 -18.12
CA ASN A 328 12.78 -6.86 -17.47
C ASN A 328 12.64 -8.23 -18.10
N HIS A 329 12.52 -9.25 -17.26
CA HIS A 329 12.16 -10.60 -17.63
C HIS A 329 11.06 -11.09 -16.71
N GLY A 330 9.99 -11.64 -17.28
CA GLY A 330 8.90 -12.29 -16.56
C GLY A 330 8.61 -13.66 -17.15
N SER A 331 8.38 -14.66 -16.31
CA SER A 331 7.86 -15.95 -16.73
C SER A 331 6.70 -16.35 -15.86
N PHE A 332 5.62 -16.81 -16.49
CA PHE A 332 4.39 -17.24 -15.86
C PHE A 332 4.09 -18.67 -16.29
N ASP A 333 3.83 -19.55 -15.32
CA ASP A 333 3.54 -20.95 -15.56
C ASP A 333 2.27 -21.34 -14.79
N LYS A 334 1.13 -20.88 -15.29
CA LYS A 334 -0.18 -21.15 -14.71
C LYS A 334 -0.87 -22.26 -15.51
N SER A 335 -0.76 -23.51 -15.04
CA SER A 335 -1.50 -24.64 -15.63
C SER A 335 -3.03 -24.35 -15.63
N PRO A 336 -3.76 -24.63 -16.75
CA PRO A 336 -3.38 -25.40 -17.95
C PRO A 336 -2.79 -24.56 -19.11
N GLN A 337 -2.47 -23.28 -18.90
CA GLN A 337 -1.91 -22.44 -19.97
C GLN A 337 -0.41 -22.74 -20.19
N PRO A 338 0.10 -22.64 -21.43
CA PRO A 338 1.52 -22.77 -21.68
C PRO A 338 2.31 -21.68 -20.98
N LYS A 339 3.51 -22.01 -20.55
CA LYS A 339 4.45 -21.06 -19.95
C LYS A 339 4.64 -19.86 -20.87
N GLN A 340 4.33 -18.68 -20.36
CA GLN A 340 4.53 -17.41 -21.05
C GLN A 340 5.81 -16.76 -20.53
N THR A 341 6.61 -16.23 -21.44
CA THR A 341 7.82 -15.50 -21.10
C THR A 341 7.81 -14.16 -21.81
N GLU A 342 8.07 -13.10 -21.08
CA GLU A 342 8.14 -11.73 -21.57
C GLU A 342 9.51 -11.14 -21.28
N GLU A 343 10.11 -10.49 -22.28
CA GLU A 343 11.40 -9.81 -22.13
C GLU A 343 11.28 -8.39 -22.69
N HIS A 344 11.76 -7.42 -21.92
CA HIS A 344 11.76 -6.02 -22.34
C HIS A 344 13.10 -5.35 -22.01
N ILE A 345 13.67 -4.70 -23.01
CA ILE A 345 14.84 -3.82 -22.85
C ILE A 345 14.37 -2.40 -23.13
N ILE A 346 14.56 -1.51 -22.15
CA ILE A 346 14.12 -0.13 -22.22
C ILE A 346 15.32 0.79 -21.99
N ALA A 347 15.55 1.71 -22.94
CA ALA A 347 16.46 2.83 -22.77
C ALA A 347 15.63 4.12 -22.65
N LYS A 348 15.90 4.94 -21.64
CA LYS A 348 15.20 6.19 -21.41
C LYS A 348 16.18 7.30 -21.08
N ILE A 349 16.01 8.45 -21.70
CA ILE A 349 16.71 9.69 -21.36
C ILE A 349 15.67 10.69 -20.84
N SER A 350 15.92 11.27 -19.69
CA SER A 350 15.14 12.39 -19.17
C SER A 350 16.04 13.62 -19.00
N TYR A 351 15.51 14.79 -19.32
CA TYR A 351 16.18 16.08 -19.14
C TYR A 351 15.24 17.04 -18.44
N LEU A 352 15.72 17.64 -17.36
CA LEU A 352 15.01 18.71 -16.65
C LEU A 352 15.76 20.02 -16.81
N LYS A 353 15.06 21.05 -17.29
CA LYS A 353 15.55 22.43 -17.30
C LYS A 353 14.70 23.22 -16.32
N GLN A 354 15.38 23.84 -15.36
CA GLN A 354 14.76 24.82 -14.46
C GLN A 354 15.03 26.21 -15.04
N PHE A 355 14.01 27.05 -15.05
CA PHE A 355 14.08 28.45 -15.50
C PHE A 355 14.03 29.39 -14.32
#